data_9a5f0d9a1c6e660779ece0cef1a0027c
#
_entry.id   9a5f0d9a1c6e660779ece0cef1a0027c
#
_cell.length_a   1.000
_cell.length_b   1.000
_cell.length_c   1.000
_cell.angle_alpha   90.00
_cell.angle_beta   90.00
_cell.angle_gamma   90.00
#
_symmetry.space_group_name_H-M   'P 1'
#
loop_
_entity.id
_entity.type
_entity.pdbx_description
1 polymer ?
#
loop_
_entity_poly.entity_id
_entity_poly.type
_entity_poly.pdbx_seq_one_letter_code
_entity_poly.pdbx_strand_id
1 'polypeptide(L)'
;MNRNYCFTLTNGTRLDFKLVFDQYFNSLVLFADRYLGEREESESLVQDAFLALWENRLEFPDELSVKAYLYSTVRNKALNVLKHR
;
A
#
# COMPACT_ATOMS: atom_id res chain seq x y z
N MET A 1 -13.60 -17.88 -13.64
CA MET A 1 -12.53 -18.42 -12.82
C MET A 1 -12.21 -17.48 -11.65
N ASN A 2 -12.22 -18.02 -10.47
CA ASN A 2 -11.94 -17.23 -9.28
C ASN A 2 -10.44 -17.09 -9.06
N ARG A 3 -9.99 -15.87 -9.05
CA ARG A 3 -8.65 -15.56 -8.58
C ARG A 3 -8.77 -15.17 -7.13
N ASN A 4 -8.09 -15.93 -6.31
CA ASN A 4 -8.15 -15.68 -4.88
C ASN A 4 -6.89 -14.91 -4.48
N TYR A 5 -7.02 -13.60 -4.30
CA TYR A 5 -5.93 -12.76 -3.87
C TYR A 5 -6.00 -12.48 -2.37
N CYS A 6 -6.56 -13.43 -1.62
CA CYS A 6 -6.61 -13.32 -0.17
C CYS A 6 -5.27 -13.70 0.43
N PHE A 7 -4.96 -13.10 1.56
CA PHE A 7 -3.80 -13.49 2.35
C PHE A 7 -4.22 -13.53 3.82
N THR A 8 -3.49 -14.34 4.59
CA THR A 8 -3.84 -14.58 5.98
C THR A 8 -2.85 -13.86 6.89
N LEU A 9 -3.40 -13.04 7.77
CA LEU A 9 -2.60 -12.37 8.79
C LEU A 9 -2.19 -13.38 9.86
N THR A 10 -1.13 -13.06 10.61
CA THR A 10 -0.65 -14.02 11.62
C THR A 10 -1.66 -14.20 12.75
N ASN A 11 -2.59 -13.27 12.93
CA ASN A 11 -3.69 -13.44 13.90
C ASN A 11 -4.82 -14.34 13.38
N GLY A 12 -4.69 -14.87 12.15
CA GLY A 12 -5.67 -15.78 11.57
C GLY A 12 -6.72 -15.11 10.69
N THR A 13 -6.79 -13.79 10.68
CA THR A 13 -7.74 -13.06 9.84
C THR A 13 -7.33 -13.15 8.38
N ARG A 14 -8.31 -13.36 7.50
CA ARG A 14 -8.05 -13.33 6.06
C ARG A 14 -8.47 -11.99 5.50
N LEU A 15 -7.62 -11.41 4.66
CA LEU A 15 -7.90 -10.18 3.95
C LEU A 15 -7.92 -10.44 2.46
N ASP A 16 -8.86 -9.81 1.76
CA ASP A 16 -8.90 -9.82 0.31
C ASP A 16 -8.06 -8.64 -0.18
N PHE A 17 -7.00 -8.93 -0.91
CA PHE A 17 -6.06 -7.91 -1.38
C PHE A 17 -6.78 -6.85 -2.24
N LYS A 18 -7.71 -7.28 -3.09
CA LYS A 18 -8.45 -6.33 -3.93
C LYS A 18 -9.27 -5.36 -3.10
N LEU A 19 -9.90 -5.85 -2.03
CA LEU A 19 -10.68 -4.98 -1.15
C LEU A 19 -9.77 -3.99 -0.41
N VAL A 20 -8.60 -4.45 0.03
CA VAL A 20 -7.62 -3.57 0.67
C VAL A 20 -7.15 -2.51 -0.32
N PHE A 21 -6.86 -2.92 -1.55
CA PHE A 21 -6.49 -1.99 -2.60
C PHE A 21 -7.58 -0.93 -2.83
N ASP A 22 -8.82 -1.39 -3.02
CA ASP A 22 -9.93 -0.49 -3.29
C ASP A 22 -10.18 0.47 -2.11
N GLN A 23 -10.00 -0.02 -0.89
CA GLN A 23 -10.25 0.78 0.30
C GLN A 23 -9.22 1.90 0.48
N TYR A 24 -7.96 1.64 0.18
CA TYR A 24 -6.89 2.57 0.53
C TYR A 24 -6.26 3.30 -0.64
N PHE A 25 -6.47 2.84 -1.87
CA PHE A 25 -5.72 3.38 -3.01
C PHE A 25 -5.87 4.89 -3.15
N ASN A 26 -7.11 5.39 -3.19
CA ASN A 26 -7.34 6.82 -3.41
C ASN A 26 -6.79 7.66 -2.27
N SER A 27 -6.99 7.22 -1.03
CA SER A 27 -6.48 7.95 0.14
C SER A 27 -4.95 8.01 0.11
N LEU A 28 -4.31 6.92 -0.28
CA LEU A 28 -2.86 6.87 -0.37
C LEU A 28 -2.32 7.74 -1.50
N VAL A 29 -3.04 7.78 -2.63
CA VAL A 29 -2.64 8.66 -3.73
C VAL A 29 -2.69 10.13 -3.29
N LEU A 30 -3.77 10.52 -2.61
CA LEU A 30 -3.86 11.88 -2.08
C LEU A 30 -2.75 12.18 -1.08
N PHE A 31 -2.45 11.19 -0.24
CA PHE A 31 -1.37 11.30 0.74
C PHE A 31 -0.01 11.49 0.05
N ALA A 32 0.28 10.68 -0.97
CA ALA A 32 1.52 10.82 -1.74
C ALA A 32 1.59 12.15 -2.49
N ASP A 33 0.46 12.59 -3.04
CA ASP A 33 0.40 13.83 -3.81
C ASP A 33 0.70 15.05 -2.96
N ARG A 34 0.44 14.99 -1.67
CA ARG A 34 0.80 16.08 -0.75
C ARG A 34 2.31 16.28 -0.68
N TYR A 35 3.08 15.22 -0.92
CA TYR A 35 4.55 15.30 -0.99
C TYR A 35 5.02 15.65 -2.39
N LEU A 36 4.45 15.01 -3.41
CA LEU A 36 5.01 15.05 -4.76
C LEU A 36 4.41 16.15 -5.63
N GLY A 37 3.14 16.47 -5.41
CA GLY A 37 2.47 17.48 -6.22
C GLY A 37 2.26 17.06 -7.66
N GLU A 38 2.29 15.74 -7.95
CA GLU A 38 2.15 15.22 -9.29
C GLU A 38 1.36 13.91 -9.23
N ARG A 39 0.18 13.90 -9.85
CA ARG A 39 -0.80 12.83 -9.66
C ARG A 39 -0.34 11.50 -10.22
N GLU A 40 0.18 11.49 -11.44
CA GLU A 40 0.59 10.23 -12.07
C GLU A 40 1.73 9.58 -11.32
N GLU A 41 2.69 10.39 -10.89
CA GLU A 41 3.80 9.91 -10.09
C GLU A 41 3.31 9.34 -8.77
N SER A 42 2.35 10.01 -8.15
CA SER A 42 1.77 9.56 -6.89
C SER A 42 1.06 8.23 -7.06
N GLU A 43 0.28 8.06 -8.14
CA GLU A 43 -0.41 6.81 -8.42
C GLU A 43 0.57 5.67 -8.63
N SER A 44 1.63 5.91 -9.40
CA SER A 44 2.64 4.92 -9.67
C SER A 44 3.34 4.47 -8.37
N LEU A 45 3.66 5.44 -7.54
CA LEU A 45 4.32 5.17 -6.27
C LEU A 45 3.43 4.35 -5.33
N VAL A 46 2.13 4.66 -5.30
CA VAL A 46 1.18 3.90 -4.47
C VAL A 46 1.03 2.48 -4.98
N GLN A 47 1.00 2.29 -6.31
CA GLN A 47 0.97 0.94 -6.88
C GLN A 47 2.18 0.13 -6.42
N ASP A 48 3.36 0.74 -6.42
CA ASP A 48 4.57 0.07 -5.94
C ASP A 48 4.46 -0.32 -4.47
N ALA A 49 3.80 0.52 -3.66
CA ALA A 49 3.58 0.19 -2.25
C ALA A 49 2.68 -1.03 -2.09
N PHE A 50 1.65 -1.15 -2.92
CA PHE A 50 0.78 -2.34 -2.89
C PHE A 50 1.50 -3.60 -3.36
N LEU A 51 2.40 -3.48 -4.33
CA LEU A 51 3.23 -4.62 -4.74
C LEU A 51 4.11 -5.08 -3.58
N ALA A 52 4.71 -4.13 -2.87
CA ALA A 52 5.52 -4.46 -1.70
C ALA A 52 4.68 -5.13 -0.60
N LEU A 53 3.45 -4.65 -0.40
CA LEU A 53 2.53 -5.28 0.55
C LEU A 53 2.31 -6.75 0.17
N TRP A 54 2.03 -7.01 -1.10
CA TRP A 54 1.77 -8.38 -1.56
C TRP A 54 2.99 -9.26 -1.37
N GLU A 55 4.17 -8.74 -1.66
CA GLU A 55 5.42 -9.50 -1.48
C GLU A 55 5.68 -9.86 -0.03
N ASN A 56 5.25 -9.01 0.91
CA ASN A 56 5.46 -9.22 2.34
C ASN A 56 4.20 -9.68 3.07
N ARG A 57 3.20 -10.18 2.35
CA ARG A 57 1.87 -10.43 2.88
C ARG A 57 1.79 -11.44 4.03
N LEU A 58 2.80 -12.26 4.18
CA LEU A 58 2.81 -13.28 5.24
C LEU A 58 3.30 -12.75 6.59
N GLU A 59 3.71 -11.49 6.65
CA GLU A 59 4.38 -10.96 7.84
C GLU A 59 3.51 -10.10 8.74
N PHE A 60 2.26 -9.83 8.34
CA PHE A 60 1.43 -8.86 9.04
C PHE A 60 0.59 -9.53 10.12
N PRO A 61 0.66 -9.04 11.38
CA PRO A 61 -0.11 -9.63 12.47
C PRO A 61 -1.58 -9.26 12.45
N ASP A 62 -1.93 -8.08 11.94
CA ASP A 62 -3.32 -7.62 11.95
C ASP A 62 -3.54 -6.58 10.87
N GLU A 63 -4.80 -6.17 10.72
CA GLU A 63 -5.21 -5.24 9.68
C GLU A 63 -4.63 -3.85 9.89
N LEU A 64 -4.51 -3.42 11.14
CA LEU A 64 -3.94 -2.13 11.46
C LEU A 64 -2.48 -2.04 11.02
N SER A 65 -1.74 -3.15 11.15
CA SER A 65 -0.36 -3.23 10.70
C SER A 65 -0.25 -3.10 9.19
N VAL A 66 -1.22 -3.66 8.45
CA VAL A 66 -1.28 -3.51 7.00
C VAL A 66 -1.45 -2.04 6.61
N LYS A 67 -2.40 -1.36 7.25
CA LYS A 67 -2.62 0.06 7.01
C LYS A 67 -1.38 0.89 7.32
N ALA A 68 -0.77 0.63 8.49
CA ALA A 68 0.43 1.36 8.89
C ALA A 68 1.57 1.14 7.91
N TYR A 69 1.73 -0.09 7.44
CA TYR A 69 2.75 -0.43 6.46
C TYR A 69 2.57 0.35 5.16
N LEU A 70 1.33 0.41 4.67
CA LEU A 70 1.04 1.12 3.42
C LEU A 70 1.38 2.61 3.54
N TYR A 71 0.93 3.24 4.62
CA TYR A 71 1.21 4.67 4.81
C TYR A 71 2.69 4.95 5.00
N SER A 72 3.38 4.12 5.79
CA SER A 72 4.82 4.28 5.99
C SER A 72 5.60 4.07 4.70
N THR A 73 5.22 3.06 3.93
CA THR A 73 5.91 2.75 2.67
C THR A 73 5.72 3.89 1.66
N VAL A 74 4.50 4.38 1.52
CA VAL A 74 4.22 5.50 0.60
C VAL A 74 4.99 6.74 1.03
N ARG A 75 4.95 7.06 2.33
CA ARG A 75 5.67 8.22 2.85
C ARG A 75 7.17 8.11 2.56
N ASN A 76 7.76 6.96 2.86
CA ASN A 76 9.20 6.77 2.67
C ASN A 76 9.58 6.84 1.19
N LYS A 77 8.76 6.26 0.32
CA LYS A 77 9.00 6.34 -1.12
C LYS A 77 8.88 7.78 -1.62
N ALA A 78 7.88 8.51 -1.15
CA ALA A 78 7.68 9.90 -1.56
C ALA A 78 8.85 10.78 -1.11
N LEU A 79 9.29 10.61 0.14
CA LEU A 79 10.44 11.37 0.64
C LEU A 79 11.71 11.04 -0.15
N ASN A 80 11.86 9.78 -0.54
CA ASN A 80 13.01 9.38 -1.34
C ASN A 80 12.99 10.03 -2.73
N VAL A 81 11.82 10.11 -3.35
CA VAL A 81 11.67 10.81 -4.63
C VAL A 81 12.09 12.28 -4.47
N LEU A 82 11.58 12.95 -3.43
CA LEU A 82 11.92 14.35 -3.19
C LEU A 82 13.41 14.57 -2.97
N LYS A 83 14.04 13.62 -2.28
CA LYS A 83 15.46 13.69 -1.99
C LYS A 83 16.30 13.63 -3.26
N HIS A 84 15.81 12.99 -4.32
CA HIS A 84 16.55 12.77 -5.55
C HIS A 84 16.06 13.64 -6.72
N ARG A 85 15.22 14.61 -6.46
CA ARG A 85 14.82 15.58 -7.48
C ARG A 85 15.88 16.64 -7.72
#